data_5d86d0fb7f48eff4e1cb4770e7a2ff4c
#
_entry.id   5d86d0fb7f48eff4e1cb4770e7a2ff4c
#
_cell.length_a   1.000
_cell.length_b   1.000
_cell.length_c   1.000
_cell.angle_alpha   90.00
_cell.angle_beta   90.00
_cell.angle_gamma   90.00
#
_symmetry.space_group_name_H-M   'P 1'
#
loop_
_entity.id
_entity.type
_entity.pdbx_description
1 polymer ?
#
loop_
_entity_poly.entity_id
_entity_poly.type
_entity_poly.pdbx_seq_one_letter_code
_entity_poly.pdbx_strand_id
1 'polypeptide(L)'
;VFIIMVVFRGRLFCNTLCPVGTLLSLISRYSFFRISFDKEACTHCGNCEHTCKAEAIDSKNLTVDTSRCVDCFNCVSSCAKGGLQYRFKPSFKKEAETARVQTDVIQQATAPNSRRTFLSAGATVAVSLPIVSSIAQGMEKGHGKGQHGQGKHGKKWPPIVPPGAISLERFKDVCTGCQICVTQCPSHVLRPTGLEYGFDYMLKPRIAYIDSYCNYECTVCSEVCPTHAIKPLTKEEKATTQVGIATFFINRCIVKTEGTDCGACSEHCPTQAVHMVPYEGTLTIPQVNPDLCIGCGGCESICPVRPMRAIIIKANEVHKFVEKPKEEEVKKVEIDDFGF
;
A
#
# COMPACT_ATOMS: atom_id res chain seq x y z
N VAL A 1 -17.02 -7.39 26.11
CA VAL A 1 -16.95 -8.70 25.43
C VAL A 1 -15.77 -8.72 24.47
N PHE A 2 -15.64 -7.74 23.53
CA PHE A 2 -14.58 -7.72 22.50
C PHE A 2 -13.16 -7.71 23.09
N ILE A 3 -12.90 -6.83 24.06
CA ILE A 3 -11.59 -6.72 24.76
C ILE A 3 -11.24 -8.03 25.47
N ILE A 4 -12.21 -8.66 26.12
CA ILE A 4 -12.03 -9.93 26.82
C ILE A 4 -11.62 -11.04 25.83
N MET A 5 -12.27 -11.13 24.66
CA MET A 5 -11.93 -12.12 23.63
C MET A 5 -10.51 -11.91 23.06
N VAL A 6 -10.08 -10.66 22.88
CA VAL A 6 -8.74 -10.34 22.38
C VAL A 6 -7.65 -10.63 23.41
N VAL A 7 -7.91 -10.37 24.69
CA VAL A 7 -6.95 -10.60 25.78
C VAL A 7 -6.73 -12.09 26.04
N PHE A 8 -7.81 -12.91 26.03
CA PHE A 8 -7.70 -14.34 26.30
C PHE A 8 -7.15 -15.16 25.12
N ARG A 9 -7.49 -14.79 23.88
CA ARG A 9 -7.05 -15.52 22.68
C ARG A 9 -6.92 -14.58 21.48
N GLY A 10 -5.84 -13.86 21.37
CA GLY A 10 -5.53 -12.78 20.42
C GLY A 10 -6.27 -12.71 19.09
N ARG A 11 -6.57 -13.85 18.41
CA ARG A 11 -7.28 -13.88 17.12
C ARG A 11 -8.64 -14.58 17.14
N LEU A 12 -9.21 -14.84 18.31
CA LEU A 12 -10.49 -15.53 18.40
C LEU A 12 -11.58 -14.82 17.62
N PHE A 13 -11.67 -13.49 17.71
CA PHE A 13 -12.64 -12.69 16.96
C PHE A 13 -12.46 -12.82 15.44
N CYS A 14 -11.21 -12.74 14.96
CA CYS A 14 -10.93 -12.83 13.53
C CYS A 14 -11.27 -14.20 12.93
N ASN A 15 -11.14 -15.26 13.74
CA ASN A 15 -11.37 -16.63 13.30
C ASN A 15 -12.82 -17.10 13.46
N THR A 16 -13.66 -16.40 14.23
CA THR A 16 -15.04 -16.87 14.57
C THR A 16 -16.15 -15.91 14.14
N LEU A 17 -15.97 -14.60 14.35
CA LEU A 17 -17.01 -13.58 14.17
C LEU A 17 -16.75 -12.63 13.00
N CYS A 18 -15.50 -12.45 12.60
CA CYS A 18 -15.17 -11.55 11.50
C CYS A 18 -15.57 -12.16 10.14
N PRO A 19 -16.46 -11.53 9.36
CA PRO A 19 -16.88 -12.07 8.06
C PRO A 19 -15.73 -12.21 7.06
N VAL A 20 -14.72 -11.33 7.13
CA VAL A 20 -13.51 -11.41 6.31
C VAL A 20 -12.65 -12.61 6.72
N GLY A 21 -12.49 -12.82 8.04
CA GLY A 21 -11.73 -13.97 8.56
C GLY A 21 -12.38 -15.30 8.20
N THR A 22 -13.71 -15.41 8.29
CA THR A 22 -14.45 -16.62 7.89
C THR A 22 -14.34 -16.91 6.40
N LEU A 23 -14.43 -15.88 5.55
CA LEU A 23 -14.24 -16.03 4.11
C LEU A 23 -12.81 -16.49 3.76
N LEU A 24 -11.80 -15.86 4.37
CA LEU A 24 -10.40 -16.23 4.18
C LEU A 24 -10.13 -17.65 4.70
N SER A 25 -10.71 -18.06 5.83
CA SER A 25 -10.57 -19.43 6.36
C SER A 25 -11.14 -20.47 5.41
N LEU A 26 -12.26 -20.15 4.75
CA LEU A 26 -12.87 -21.03 3.74
C LEU A 26 -11.93 -21.18 2.53
N ILE A 27 -11.36 -20.10 2.00
CA ILE A 27 -10.41 -20.11 0.88
C ILE A 27 -9.13 -20.86 1.28
N SER A 28 -8.59 -20.58 2.46
CA SER A 28 -7.38 -21.22 2.98
C SER A 28 -7.51 -22.73 3.16
N ARG A 29 -8.71 -23.21 3.46
CA ARG A 29 -9.01 -24.64 3.57
C ARG A 29 -8.74 -25.40 2.27
N TYR A 30 -8.89 -24.74 1.11
CA TYR A 30 -8.62 -25.31 -0.21
C TYR A 30 -7.26 -24.94 -0.78
N SER A 31 -6.38 -24.33 0.01
CA SER A 31 -5.03 -23.98 -0.44
C SER A 31 -4.22 -25.19 -0.85
N PHE A 32 -3.52 -25.07 -1.98
CA PHE A 32 -2.60 -26.09 -2.50
C PHE A 32 -1.26 -26.11 -1.77
N PHE A 33 -0.86 -24.97 -1.20
CA PHE A 33 0.37 -24.84 -0.42
C PHE A 33 0.03 -24.78 1.06
N ARG A 34 0.71 -25.59 1.87
CA ARG A 34 0.43 -25.69 3.31
C ARG A 34 1.69 -25.90 4.12
N ILE A 35 1.69 -25.38 5.33
CA ILE A 35 2.66 -25.77 6.34
C ILE A 35 2.30 -27.19 6.82
N SER A 36 3.24 -28.11 6.74
CA SER A 36 3.06 -29.49 7.16
C SER A 36 4.24 -29.98 8.01
N PHE A 37 3.95 -30.88 8.95
CA PHE A 37 4.97 -31.55 9.73
C PHE A 37 5.73 -32.56 8.89
N ASP A 38 7.04 -32.60 9.09
CA ASP A 38 7.90 -33.70 8.73
C ASP A 38 8.04 -34.61 9.97
N LYS A 39 7.45 -35.81 9.88
CA LYS A 39 7.37 -36.72 11.03
C LYS A 39 8.74 -37.25 11.46
N GLU A 40 9.69 -37.34 10.54
CA GLU A 40 11.04 -37.86 10.81
C GLU A 40 11.92 -36.79 11.48
N ALA A 41 11.74 -35.50 11.14
CA ALA A 41 12.52 -34.39 11.70
C ALA A 41 11.92 -33.80 12.98
N CYS A 42 10.66 -34.12 13.31
CA CYS A 42 9.95 -33.52 14.43
C CYS A 42 10.31 -34.21 15.76
N THR A 43 10.80 -33.43 16.72
CA THR A 43 11.15 -33.90 18.08
C THR A 43 10.03 -33.67 19.12
N HIS A 44 8.83 -33.29 18.73
CA HIS A 44 7.67 -33.03 19.61
C HIS A 44 7.95 -31.99 20.72
N CYS A 45 8.85 -31.04 20.50
CA CYS A 45 9.25 -30.05 21.52
C CYS A 45 8.18 -28.98 21.83
N GLY A 46 7.09 -28.87 21.03
CA GLY A 46 5.98 -27.94 21.25
C GLY A 46 6.27 -26.46 20.94
N ASN A 47 7.50 -26.09 20.58
CA ASN A 47 7.88 -24.68 20.37
C ASN A 47 7.08 -24.00 19.24
N CYS A 48 6.74 -24.74 18.19
CA CYS A 48 5.92 -24.24 17.09
C CYS A 48 4.47 -23.91 17.53
N GLU A 49 3.90 -24.66 18.46
CA GLU A 49 2.58 -24.43 19.03
C GLU A 49 2.58 -23.15 19.88
N HIS A 50 3.57 -22.96 20.76
CA HIS A 50 3.73 -21.76 21.58
C HIS A 50 3.97 -20.48 20.74
N THR A 51 4.69 -20.61 19.63
CA THR A 51 4.95 -19.48 18.72
C THR A 51 3.76 -19.12 17.84
N CYS A 52 2.79 -20.04 17.68
CA CYS A 52 1.65 -19.85 16.79
C CYS A 52 0.59 -18.92 17.40
N LYS A 53 0.58 -17.65 16.99
CA LYS A 53 -0.41 -16.65 17.44
C LYS A 53 -1.85 -16.96 16.96
N ALA A 54 -2.00 -17.83 15.96
CA ALA A 54 -3.30 -18.23 15.43
C ALA A 54 -3.86 -19.51 16.08
N GLU A 55 -3.08 -20.16 16.98
CA GLU A 55 -3.42 -21.45 17.61
C GLU A 55 -3.83 -22.53 16.56
N ALA A 56 -3.15 -22.52 15.42
CA ALA A 56 -3.45 -23.39 14.28
C ALA A 56 -2.64 -24.70 14.30
N ILE A 57 -1.76 -24.90 15.29
CA ILE A 57 -0.81 -26.02 15.35
C ILE A 57 -1.13 -26.89 16.57
N ASP A 58 -1.28 -28.18 16.32
CA ASP A 58 -1.35 -29.22 17.34
C ASP A 58 -0.06 -30.06 17.25
N SER A 59 0.84 -29.85 18.22
CA SER A 59 2.13 -30.52 18.26
C SER A 59 2.01 -32.00 18.70
N LYS A 60 0.92 -32.38 19.37
CA LYS A 60 0.68 -33.76 19.82
C LYS A 60 0.25 -34.65 18.66
N ASN A 61 -0.67 -34.14 17.84
CA ASN A 61 -1.20 -34.87 16.69
C ASN A 61 -0.43 -34.57 15.38
N LEU A 62 0.59 -33.69 15.41
CA LEU A 62 1.36 -33.23 14.26
C LEU A 62 0.48 -32.71 13.11
N THR A 63 -0.52 -31.94 13.47
CA THR A 63 -1.47 -31.38 12.52
C THR A 63 -1.44 -29.85 12.54
N VAL A 64 -1.71 -29.26 11.37
CA VAL A 64 -1.86 -27.82 11.20
C VAL A 64 -3.24 -27.54 10.63
N ASP A 65 -4.05 -26.76 11.37
CA ASP A 65 -5.36 -26.29 10.90
C ASP A 65 -5.17 -25.18 9.87
N THR A 66 -5.27 -25.52 8.60
CA THR A 66 -5.11 -24.58 7.49
C THR A 66 -6.18 -23.49 7.45
N SER A 67 -7.35 -23.72 8.05
CA SER A 67 -8.42 -22.72 8.10
C SER A 67 -8.08 -21.56 9.04
N ARG A 68 -7.22 -21.77 10.04
CA ARG A 68 -6.76 -20.77 10.99
C ARG A 68 -5.36 -20.23 10.68
N CYS A 69 -4.59 -20.99 9.90
CA CYS A 69 -3.23 -20.62 9.52
C CYS A 69 -3.25 -19.38 8.62
N VAL A 70 -2.39 -18.40 8.94
CA VAL A 70 -2.23 -17.16 8.15
C VAL A 70 -0.87 -17.11 7.44
N ASP A 71 -0.21 -18.25 7.31
CA ASP A 71 1.09 -18.42 6.64
C ASP A 71 2.14 -17.37 7.03
N CYS A 72 2.21 -17.05 8.34
CA CYS A 72 3.18 -16.08 8.86
C CYS A 72 4.60 -16.64 9.02
N PHE A 73 4.80 -17.94 8.82
CA PHE A 73 6.06 -18.69 8.89
C PHE A 73 6.81 -18.64 10.23
N ASN A 74 6.29 -18.01 11.28
CA ASN A 74 6.95 -17.94 12.59
C ASN A 74 7.24 -19.34 13.17
N CYS A 75 6.34 -20.30 12.96
CA CYS A 75 6.54 -21.69 13.40
C CYS A 75 7.65 -22.39 12.64
N VAL A 76 7.84 -22.06 11.35
CA VAL A 76 8.92 -22.64 10.52
C VAL A 76 10.25 -22.07 10.96
N SER A 77 10.35 -20.74 11.16
CA SER A 77 11.58 -20.07 11.62
C SER A 77 11.98 -20.43 13.05
N SER A 78 11.01 -20.74 13.93
CA SER A 78 11.28 -21.17 15.31
C SER A 78 11.65 -22.64 15.45
N CYS A 79 11.50 -23.43 14.39
CA CYS A 79 11.80 -24.87 14.40
C CYS A 79 13.26 -25.14 14.09
N ALA A 80 14.12 -25.31 15.10
CA ALA A 80 15.56 -25.54 14.95
C ALA A 80 15.90 -26.86 14.18
N LYS A 81 14.98 -27.82 14.15
CA LYS A 81 15.17 -29.13 13.48
C LYS A 81 14.56 -29.19 12.08
N GLY A 82 13.94 -28.12 11.59
CA GLY A 82 13.29 -28.14 10.27
C GLY A 82 12.08 -29.05 10.15
N GLY A 83 11.46 -29.45 11.29
CA GLY A 83 10.31 -30.34 11.33
C GLY A 83 9.00 -29.74 10.81
N LEU A 84 8.98 -28.47 10.42
CA LEU A 84 7.86 -27.81 9.74
C LEU A 84 8.33 -27.25 8.41
N GLN A 85 7.62 -27.60 7.35
CA GLN A 85 7.97 -27.20 5.99
C GLN A 85 6.73 -26.72 5.24
N TYR A 86 6.93 -25.72 4.38
CA TYR A 86 5.91 -25.25 3.46
C TYR A 86 6.01 -26.04 2.16
N ARG A 87 5.00 -26.87 1.91
CA ARG A 87 5.01 -27.81 0.78
C ARG A 87 3.74 -27.73 -0.04
N PHE A 88 3.84 -28.03 -1.32
CA PHE A 88 2.70 -28.26 -2.18
C PHE A 88 2.03 -29.60 -1.80
N LYS A 89 0.79 -29.52 -1.30
CA LYS A 89 0.00 -30.67 -0.90
C LYS A 89 -1.45 -30.50 -1.32
N PRO A 90 -1.86 -31.01 -2.49
CA PRO A 90 -3.24 -30.88 -2.95
C PRO A 90 -4.21 -31.59 -2.01
N SER A 91 -5.26 -30.87 -1.61
CA SER A 91 -6.20 -31.24 -0.55
C SER A 91 -7.21 -32.36 -0.92
N PHE A 92 -7.10 -32.99 -2.09
CA PHE A 92 -8.16 -33.84 -2.60
C PHE A 92 -8.23 -35.28 -2.04
N LYS A 93 -7.34 -35.68 -1.15
CA LYS A 93 -7.41 -37.03 -0.53
C LYS A 93 -6.85 -36.99 0.90
N LYS A 94 -7.71 -36.94 1.91
CA LYS A 94 -7.57 -37.53 3.27
C LYS A 94 -8.25 -36.74 4.40
N GLU A 95 -9.48 -36.22 4.21
CA GLU A 95 -10.29 -35.82 5.37
C GLU A 95 -11.33 -36.90 5.79
N ALA A 96 -11.37 -38.04 5.08
CA ALA A 96 -12.35 -39.08 5.37
C ALA A 96 -11.98 -40.01 6.57
N GLU A 97 -10.70 -40.02 7.00
CA GLU A 97 -10.25 -40.95 8.03
C GLU A 97 -10.18 -40.34 9.44
N THR A 98 -9.97 -38.99 9.54
CA THR A 98 -9.99 -38.31 10.85
C THR A 98 -11.40 -37.90 11.28
N ALA A 99 -12.34 -37.80 10.35
CA ALA A 99 -13.75 -37.52 10.67
C ALA A 99 -14.47 -38.75 11.24
N ARG A 100 -13.98 -39.96 11.01
CA ARG A 100 -14.57 -41.21 11.53
C ARG A 100 -14.34 -41.45 13.02
N VAL A 101 -13.25 -40.91 13.60
CA VAL A 101 -12.98 -41.07 15.04
C VAL A 101 -13.77 -40.10 15.92
N GLN A 102 -14.28 -39.00 15.35
CA GLN A 102 -15.14 -38.05 16.11
C GLN A 102 -16.63 -38.30 15.95
N THR A 103 -17.07 -39.13 15.01
CA THR A 103 -18.49 -39.47 14.81
C THR A 103 -19.04 -40.52 15.75
N ASP A 104 -18.18 -41.36 16.35
CA ASP A 104 -18.60 -42.41 17.26
C ASP A 104 -18.96 -41.93 18.68
N VAL A 105 -18.63 -40.66 19.02
CA VAL A 105 -18.98 -40.07 20.33
C VAL A 105 -20.23 -39.19 20.28
N ILE A 106 -20.75 -38.84 19.07
CA ILE A 106 -21.90 -37.92 18.91
C ILE A 106 -23.19 -38.61 18.42
N GLN A 107 -23.17 -39.93 18.20
CA GLN A 107 -24.35 -40.67 17.70
C GLN A 107 -25.42 -41.00 18.75
N GLN A 108 -25.41 -40.42 19.93
CA GLN A 108 -26.49 -40.60 20.93
C GLN A 108 -27.29 -39.36 21.25
N ALA A 109 -27.41 -38.37 20.39
CA ALA A 109 -28.32 -37.26 20.59
C ALA A 109 -29.00 -36.84 19.28
N THR A 110 -30.26 -37.33 19.13
CA THR A 110 -31.41 -36.73 18.41
C THR A 110 -31.30 -36.43 16.91
N ALA A 111 -32.17 -37.04 16.12
CA ALA A 111 -32.42 -36.85 14.69
C ALA A 111 -32.82 -35.40 14.32
N PRO A 112 -32.40 -34.87 13.17
CA PRO A 112 -32.67 -33.51 12.78
C PRO A 112 -33.80 -33.37 11.78
N ASN A 113 -34.64 -32.36 11.99
CA ASN A 113 -35.58 -31.84 10.99
C ASN A 113 -34.80 -31.03 9.93
N SER A 114 -34.42 -31.68 8.84
CA SER A 114 -33.57 -31.17 7.74
C SER A 114 -34.12 -29.97 6.96
N ARG A 115 -35.40 -29.60 7.10
CA ARG A 115 -36.03 -28.47 6.36
C ARG A 115 -35.89 -27.11 7.04
N ARG A 116 -35.77 -27.08 8.38
CA ARG A 116 -35.65 -25.79 9.12
C ARG A 116 -34.24 -25.22 9.06
N THR A 117 -33.19 -26.05 8.97
CA THR A 117 -31.78 -25.62 8.90
C THR A 117 -31.49 -25.00 7.54
N PHE A 118 -32.14 -25.46 6.46
CA PHE A 118 -31.92 -24.89 5.12
C PHE A 118 -32.56 -23.50 4.98
N LEU A 119 -33.73 -23.28 5.61
CA LEU A 119 -34.40 -21.98 5.58
C LEU A 119 -33.70 -20.92 6.45
N SER A 120 -33.09 -21.31 7.57
CA SER A 120 -32.33 -20.38 8.40
C SER A 120 -31.01 -19.96 7.74
N ALA A 121 -30.33 -20.84 6.99
CA ALA A 121 -29.12 -20.51 6.22
C ALA A 121 -29.43 -19.57 5.04
N GLY A 122 -30.58 -19.76 4.37
CA GLY A 122 -31.07 -18.87 3.31
C GLY A 122 -31.45 -17.48 3.80
N ALA A 123 -32.06 -17.38 4.99
CA ALA A 123 -32.44 -16.10 5.58
C ALA A 123 -31.23 -15.26 6.02
N THR A 124 -30.15 -15.88 6.53
CA THR A 124 -28.91 -15.16 6.91
C THR A 124 -28.17 -14.59 5.70
N VAL A 125 -28.18 -15.29 4.57
CA VAL A 125 -27.58 -14.78 3.32
C VAL A 125 -28.40 -13.62 2.74
N ALA A 126 -29.74 -13.69 2.79
CA ALA A 126 -30.58 -12.63 2.27
C ALA A 126 -30.54 -11.33 3.09
N VAL A 127 -30.28 -11.39 4.40
CA VAL A 127 -30.13 -10.21 5.27
C VAL A 127 -28.74 -9.56 5.16
N SER A 128 -27.70 -10.33 4.81
CA SER A 128 -26.33 -9.80 4.70
C SER A 128 -26.06 -9.02 3.41
N LEU A 129 -26.80 -9.29 2.33
CA LEU A 129 -26.63 -8.61 1.04
C LEU A 129 -26.84 -7.07 1.10
N PRO A 130 -27.90 -6.53 1.73
CA PRO A 130 -28.08 -5.08 1.83
C PRO A 130 -27.07 -4.40 2.76
N ILE A 131 -26.53 -5.11 3.77
CA ILE A 131 -25.52 -4.57 4.67
C ILE A 131 -24.18 -4.43 3.93
N VAL A 132 -23.80 -5.39 3.10
CA VAL A 132 -22.57 -5.33 2.29
C VAL A 132 -22.68 -4.22 1.24
N SER A 133 -23.84 -4.02 0.60
CA SER A 133 -24.03 -2.93 -0.35
C SER A 133 -23.99 -1.55 0.33
N SER A 134 -24.50 -1.40 1.54
CA SER A 134 -24.43 -0.16 2.32
C SER A 134 -23.04 0.16 2.81
N ILE A 135 -22.25 -0.86 3.17
CA ILE A 135 -20.82 -0.69 3.53
C ILE A 135 -20.01 -0.30 2.31
N ALA A 136 -20.26 -0.90 1.13
CA ALA A 136 -19.58 -0.53 -0.10
C ALA A 136 -19.87 0.92 -0.51
N GLN A 137 -21.12 1.40 -0.37
CA GLN A 137 -21.48 2.79 -0.61
C GLN A 137 -20.93 3.77 0.44
N GLY A 138 -20.75 3.32 1.69
CA GLY A 138 -20.13 4.09 2.77
C GLY A 138 -18.61 4.25 2.60
N MET A 139 -17.93 3.25 2.06
CA MET A 139 -16.48 3.30 1.77
C MET A 139 -16.15 4.22 0.59
N GLU A 140 -17.07 4.44 -0.35
CA GLU A 140 -16.87 5.42 -1.42
C GLU A 140 -16.90 6.88 -0.93
N LYS A 141 -17.56 7.17 0.19
CA LYS A 141 -17.65 8.54 0.74
C LYS A 141 -16.52 8.94 1.67
N GLY A 142 -15.73 7.98 2.17
CA GLY A 142 -14.65 8.20 3.15
C GLY A 142 -13.24 8.26 2.57
N HIS A 143 -13.01 7.80 1.34
CA HIS A 143 -11.74 7.99 0.65
C HIS A 143 -11.84 9.27 -0.17
N GLY A 144 -11.19 10.33 0.32
CA GLY A 144 -10.99 11.53 -0.47
C GLY A 144 -10.52 11.09 -1.87
N LYS A 145 -11.33 11.36 -2.89
CA LYS A 145 -11.00 11.07 -4.28
C LYS A 145 -9.65 11.72 -4.55
N GLY A 146 -8.60 10.92 -4.59
CA GLY A 146 -7.26 11.37 -4.93
C GLY A 146 -7.36 12.09 -6.27
N GLN A 147 -7.22 13.42 -6.19
CA GLN A 147 -7.45 14.31 -7.32
C GLN A 147 -6.25 14.30 -8.25
N HIS A 148 -6.05 13.17 -8.93
CA HIS A 148 -5.30 13.21 -10.17
C HIS A 148 -6.28 13.67 -11.27
N GLY A 149 -6.02 14.87 -11.80
CA GLY A 149 -6.84 15.53 -12.78
C GLY A 149 -7.16 14.62 -13.97
N GLN A 150 -8.41 14.66 -14.41
CA GLN A 150 -8.82 14.01 -15.63
C GLN A 150 -8.25 14.80 -16.82
N GLY A 151 -7.53 14.13 -17.72
CA GLY A 151 -7.15 14.69 -19.00
C GLY A 151 -8.40 15.08 -19.82
N LYS A 152 -8.23 15.92 -20.87
CA LYS A 152 -9.29 16.52 -21.68
C LYS A 152 -10.31 15.53 -22.30
N HIS A 153 -10.13 14.22 -22.15
CA HIS A 153 -11.01 13.17 -22.70
C HIS A 153 -11.37 12.08 -21.68
N GLY A 154 -11.43 12.38 -20.38
CA GLY A 154 -11.78 11.39 -19.38
C GLY A 154 -10.70 10.32 -19.13
N LYS A 155 -9.57 10.37 -19.83
CA LYS A 155 -8.44 9.46 -19.66
C LYS A 155 -7.68 9.85 -18.38
N LYS A 156 -7.64 8.97 -17.40
CA LYS A 156 -6.84 9.19 -16.18
C LYS A 156 -5.36 9.23 -16.55
N TRP A 157 -4.62 10.16 -15.95
CA TRP A 157 -3.16 10.17 -16.07
C TRP A 157 -2.59 8.92 -15.41
N PRO A 158 -1.47 8.39 -15.95
CA PRO A 158 -0.81 7.24 -15.34
C PRO A 158 -0.34 7.53 -13.91
N PRO A 159 -0.18 6.50 -13.06
CA PRO A 159 0.33 6.67 -11.71
C PRO A 159 1.77 7.19 -11.73
N ILE A 160 2.12 8.07 -10.80
CA ILE A 160 3.50 8.49 -10.60
C ILE A 160 4.18 7.43 -9.74
N VAL A 161 5.18 6.74 -10.30
CA VAL A 161 5.92 5.69 -9.60
C VAL A 161 7.18 6.24 -8.93
N PRO A 162 7.68 5.59 -7.87
CA PRO A 162 8.85 6.06 -7.13
C PRO A 162 10.10 6.23 -8.01
N PRO A 163 11.01 7.19 -7.67
CA PRO A 163 12.30 7.30 -8.33
C PRO A 163 13.09 6.00 -8.21
N GLY A 164 13.78 5.59 -9.29
CA GLY A 164 14.42 4.27 -9.40
C GLY A 164 13.56 3.18 -10.04
N ALA A 165 12.26 3.44 -10.28
CA ALA A 165 11.39 2.50 -11.00
C ALA A 165 11.77 2.34 -12.48
N ILE A 166 12.45 3.32 -13.08
CA ILE A 166 12.92 3.43 -14.47
C ILE A 166 11.78 3.69 -15.45
N SER A 167 10.78 2.82 -15.50
CA SER A 167 9.58 2.98 -16.34
C SER A 167 8.35 2.42 -15.66
N LEU A 168 7.18 2.90 -16.08
CA LEU A 168 5.89 2.41 -15.60
C LEU A 168 5.69 0.92 -15.92
N GLU A 169 6.09 0.50 -17.12
CA GLU A 169 5.93 -0.89 -17.57
C GLU A 169 6.80 -1.83 -16.74
N ARG A 170 8.11 -1.55 -16.65
CA ARG A 170 9.00 -2.36 -15.81
C ARG A 170 8.53 -2.41 -14.36
N PHE A 171 8.11 -1.27 -13.80
CA PHE A 171 7.61 -1.23 -12.43
C PHE A 171 6.36 -2.10 -12.24
N LYS A 172 5.44 -2.05 -13.19
CA LYS A 172 4.25 -2.89 -13.21
C LYS A 172 4.61 -4.39 -13.17
N ASP A 173 5.61 -4.82 -13.92
CA ASP A 173 5.96 -6.23 -14.05
C ASP A 173 6.78 -6.76 -12.85
N VAL A 174 7.66 -5.94 -12.29
CA VAL A 174 8.60 -6.36 -11.23
C VAL A 174 8.06 -6.12 -9.81
N CYS A 175 7.17 -5.13 -9.62
CA CYS A 175 6.67 -4.80 -8.29
C CYS A 175 5.63 -5.82 -7.80
N THR A 176 5.91 -6.46 -6.67
CA THR A 176 5.01 -7.44 -6.03
C THR A 176 3.95 -6.82 -5.11
N GLY A 177 3.94 -5.50 -4.92
CA GLY A 177 2.98 -4.83 -4.03
C GLY A 177 3.19 -5.13 -2.54
N CYS A 178 4.40 -5.46 -2.10
CA CYS A 178 4.71 -5.84 -0.71
C CYS A 178 4.55 -4.71 0.33
N GLN A 179 4.37 -3.46 -0.09
CA GLN A 179 4.12 -2.25 0.72
C GLN A 179 5.27 -1.81 1.65
N ILE A 180 6.45 -2.44 1.61
CA ILE A 180 7.58 -2.06 2.48
C ILE A 180 7.99 -0.60 2.22
N CYS A 181 8.11 -0.19 0.96
CA CYS A 181 8.46 1.19 0.61
C CYS A 181 7.39 2.21 1.06
N VAL A 182 6.11 1.81 1.14
CA VAL A 182 5.02 2.66 1.63
C VAL A 182 5.14 2.88 3.12
N THR A 183 5.39 1.81 3.88
CA THR A 183 5.51 1.87 5.35
C THR A 183 6.78 2.58 5.82
N GLN A 184 7.86 2.49 5.04
CA GLN A 184 9.15 3.09 5.36
C GLN A 184 9.30 4.52 4.80
N CYS A 185 8.35 5.02 4.04
CA CYS A 185 8.41 6.36 3.46
C CYS A 185 8.31 7.45 4.54
N PRO A 186 9.38 8.24 4.82
CA PRO A 186 9.36 9.21 5.92
C PRO A 186 8.40 10.38 5.68
N SER A 187 8.17 10.74 4.42
CA SER A 187 7.21 11.80 4.05
C SER A 187 5.80 11.26 3.82
N HIS A 188 5.56 9.95 3.95
CA HIS A 188 4.26 9.30 3.73
C HIS A 188 3.59 9.64 2.40
N VAL A 189 4.37 10.00 1.39
CA VAL A 189 3.89 10.38 0.06
C VAL A 189 3.55 9.16 -0.79
N LEU A 190 4.11 7.97 -0.46
CA LEU A 190 3.79 6.72 -1.13
C LEU A 190 2.47 6.16 -0.60
N ARG A 191 1.57 5.83 -1.52
CA ARG A 191 0.29 5.22 -1.19
C ARG A 191 0.00 4.03 -2.12
N PRO A 192 -0.63 2.96 -1.62
CA PRO A 192 -1.03 1.85 -2.48
C PRO A 192 -2.10 2.31 -3.47
N THR A 193 -2.06 1.78 -4.68
CA THR A 193 -3.12 1.95 -5.66
C THR A 193 -4.27 1.01 -5.35
N GLY A 194 -5.51 1.46 -5.58
CA GLY A 194 -6.68 0.61 -5.64
C GLY A 194 -6.91 0.11 -7.07
N LEU A 195 -8.17 0.13 -7.50
CA LEU A 195 -8.57 -0.25 -8.87
C LEU A 195 -8.56 0.93 -9.85
N GLU A 196 -8.16 2.12 -9.40
CA GLU A 196 -8.20 3.34 -10.21
C GLU A 196 -7.30 3.33 -11.46
N TYR A 197 -6.26 2.48 -11.46
CA TYR A 197 -5.31 2.32 -12.59
C TYR A 197 -5.39 0.93 -13.23
N GLY A 198 -6.42 0.13 -12.91
CA GLY A 198 -6.60 -1.24 -13.37
C GLY A 198 -5.97 -2.28 -12.44
N PHE A 199 -6.25 -3.55 -12.71
CA PHE A 199 -5.78 -4.67 -11.89
C PHE A 199 -4.25 -4.81 -11.89
N ASP A 200 -3.59 -4.44 -12.95
CA ASP A 200 -2.13 -4.54 -13.09
C ASP A 200 -1.37 -3.66 -12.08
N TYR A 201 -1.99 -2.57 -11.62
CA TYR A 201 -1.43 -1.67 -10.64
C TYR A 201 -1.99 -1.88 -9.22
N MET A 202 -2.92 -2.79 -9.04
CA MET A 202 -3.55 -3.03 -7.73
C MET A 202 -2.51 -3.29 -6.65
N LEU A 203 -2.62 -2.60 -5.52
CA LEU A 203 -1.72 -2.62 -4.37
C LEU A 203 -0.27 -2.15 -4.65
N LYS A 204 0.09 -1.74 -5.87
CA LYS A 204 1.42 -1.21 -6.15
C LYS A 204 1.54 0.23 -5.64
N PRO A 205 2.69 0.65 -5.13
CA PRO A 205 2.86 1.99 -4.60
C PRO A 205 2.87 3.05 -5.71
N ARG A 206 2.18 4.15 -5.47
CA ARG A 206 2.26 5.38 -6.26
C ARG A 206 2.60 6.56 -5.39
N ILE A 207 3.15 7.60 -5.96
CA ILE A 207 3.34 8.88 -5.29
C ILE A 207 2.01 9.66 -5.34
N ALA A 208 1.58 10.20 -4.20
CA ALA A 208 0.36 10.99 -4.07
C ALA A 208 0.66 12.28 -3.30
N TYR A 209 0.69 13.40 -4.00
CA TYR A 209 1.03 14.72 -3.45
C TYR A 209 -0.17 15.43 -2.78
N ILE A 210 -0.95 14.68 -1.98
CA ILE A 210 -2.15 15.22 -1.33
C ILE A 210 -1.75 16.12 -0.15
N ASP A 211 -0.96 15.56 0.76
CA ASP A 211 -0.59 16.19 2.03
C ASP A 211 0.91 16.37 2.18
N SER A 212 1.71 15.80 1.28
CA SER A 212 3.15 15.77 1.36
C SER A 212 3.79 15.66 -0.03
N TYR A 213 5.12 15.70 -0.09
CA TYR A 213 5.91 15.60 -1.30
C TYR A 213 7.11 14.66 -1.11
N CYS A 214 7.74 14.25 -2.21
CA CYS A 214 8.91 13.39 -2.16
C CYS A 214 10.14 14.21 -1.79
N ASN A 215 10.74 13.93 -0.63
CA ASN A 215 11.94 14.63 -0.18
C ASN A 215 13.09 14.47 -1.20
N TYR A 216 13.77 15.57 -1.48
CA TYR A 216 14.81 15.70 -2.51
C TYR A 216 15.96 14.72 -2.33
N GLU A 217 16.46 14.53 -1.11
CA GLU A 217 17.60 13.68 -0.79
C GLU A 217 17.26 12.27 -0.31
N CYS A 218 15.98 11.93 -0.21
CA CYS A 218 15.54 10.66 0.37
C CYS A 218 15.63 9.51 -0.64
N THR A 219 16.33 8.43 -0.30
CA THR A 219 16.52 7.20 -1.10
C THR A 219 15.88 5.96 -0.49
N VAL A 220 15.25 6.06 0.69
CA VAL A 220 14.74 4.94 1.50
C VAL A 220 13.91 3.94 0.69
N CYS A 221 12.98 4.39 -0.16
CA CYS A 221 12.13 3.49 -0.95
C CYS A 221 12.94 2.60 -1.92
N SER A 222 14.08 3.07 -2.41
CA SER A 222 14.97 2.33 -3.30
C SER A 222 15.85 1.32 -2.54
N GLU A 223 16.22 1.65 -1.31
CA GLU A 223 17.05 0.79 -0.44
C GLU A 223 16.28 -0.42 0.09
N VAL A 224 15.00 -0.23 0.44
CA VAL A 224 14.17 -1.27 1.06
C VAL A 224 13.43 -2.17 0.07
N CYS A 225 13.58 -1.97 -1.24
CA CYS A 225 12.83 -2.72 -2.25
C CYS A 225 13.42 -4.12 -2.48
N PRO A 226 12.78 -5.22 -2.02
CA PRO A 226 13.36 -6.57 -2.09
C PRO A 226 13.44 -7.12 -3.52
N THR A 227 12.59 -6.65 -4.42
CA THR A 227 12.54 -7.12 -5.82
C THR A 227 13.32 -6.22 -6.77
N HIS A 228 13.94 -5.15 -6.27
CA HIS A 228 14.55 -4.11 -7.09
C HIS A 228 13.61 -3.53 -8.18
N ALA A 229 12.30 -3.59 -7.94
CA ALA A 229 11.33 -2.84 -8.75
C ALA A 229 11.63 -1.34 -8.71
N ILE A 230 12.10 -0.87 -7.56
CA ILE A 230 12.74 0.43 -7.36
C ILE A 230 14.23 0.12 -7.21
N LYS A 231 15.05 0.48 -8.20
CA LYS A 231 16.50 0.29 -8.13
C LYS A 231 17.11 1.22 -7.09
N PRO A 232 18.12 0.76 -6.34
CA PRO A 232 18.90 1.63 -5.46
C PRO A 232 19.44 2.83 -6.22
N LEU A 233 19.30 4.00 -5.64
CA LEU A 233 19.80 5.27 -6.18
C LEU A 233 20.71 5.93 -5.16
N THR A 234 21.77 6.57 -5.63
CA THR A 234 22.51 7.54 -4.83
C THR A 234 21.70 8.84 -4.68
N LYS A 235 22.07 9.70 -3.74
CA LYS A 235 21.41 11.00 -3.57
C LYS A 235 21.55 11.86 -4.83
N GLU A 236 22.72 11.80 -5.49
CA GLU A 236 23.00 12.51 -6.72
C GLU A 236 22.13 12.04 -7.88
N GLU A 237 22.00 10.74 -8.06
CA GLU A 237 21.12 10.14 -9.08
C GLU A 237 19.65 10.48 -8.80
N LYS A 238 19.24 10.42 -7.52
CA LYS A 238 17.89 10.81 -7.11
C LYS A 238 17.58 12.27 -7.43
N ALA A 239 18.55 13.16 -7.19
CA ALA A 239 18.44 14.60 -7.44
C ALA A 239 18.25 14.95 -8.92
N THR A 240 18.66 14.06 -9.82
CA THR A 240 18.53 14.22 -11.28
C THR A 240 17.45 13.34 -11.90
N THR A 241 16.84 12.41 -11.13
CA THR A 241 15.81 11.51 -11.64
C THR A 241 14.46 12.21 -11.75
N GLN A 242 13.97 12.41 -12.98
CA GLN A 242 12.67 12.98 -13.29
C GLN A 242 11.59 11.92 -13.35
N VAL A 243 10.72 11.85 -12.35
CA VAL A 243 9.57 10.92 -12.29
C VAL A 243 8.33 11.48 -13.00
N GLY A 244 8.29 12.78 -13.19
CA GLY A 244 7.20 13.51 -13.83
C GLY A 244 7.53 14.98 -13.98
N ILE A 245 6.63 15.74 -14.59
CA ILE A 245 6.81 17.18 -14.86
C ILE A 245 5.63 17.94 -14.29
N ALA A 246 5.91 19.05 -13.61
CA ALA A 246 4.90 19.98 -13.14
C ALA A 246 4.18 20.64 -14.33
N THR A 247 2.87 20.68 -14.28
CA THR A 247 2.03 21.36 -15.27
C THR A 247 1.18 22.41 -14.57
N PHE A 248 1.29 23.64 -14.97
CA PHE A 248 0.55 24.76 -14.44
C PHE A 248 -0.75 25.01 -15.20
N PHE A 249 -1.81 25.31 -14.45
CA PHE A 249 -3.15 25.63 -14.97
C PHE A 249 -3.58 27.01 -14.48
N ILE A 250 -3.30 28.03 -15.26
CA ILE A 250 -3.54 29.43 -14.93
C ILE A 250 -5.00 29.71 -14.50
N ASN A 251 -5.97 29.04 -15.11
CA ASN A 251 -7.39 29.24 -14.81
C ASN A 251 -7.83 28.74 -13.41
N ARG A 252 -6.93 28.09 -12.69
CA ARG A 252 -7.15 27.60 -11.32
C ARG A 252 -6.34 28.39 -10.30
N CYS A 253 -5.34 29.14 -10.75
CA CYS A 253 -4.42 29.85 -9.86
C CYS A 253 -5.14 31.02 -9.18
N ILE A 254 -4.95 31.16 -7.85
CA ILE A 254 -5.53 32.27 -7.05
C ILE A 254 -5.08 33.62 -7.54
N VAL A 255 -3.90 33.72 -8.13
CA VAL A 255 -3.40 34.97 -8.74
C VAL A 255 -4.36 35.45 -9.82
N LYS A 256 -4.87 34.53 -10.68
CA LYS A 256 -5.84 34.85 -11.71
C LYS A 256 -7.28 34.93 -11.20
N THR A 257 -7.67 33.99 -10.30
CA THR A 257 -9.08 33.89 -9.89
C THR A 257 -9.48 34.91 -8.82
N GLU A 258 -8.53 35.31 -7.99
CA GLU A 258 -8.77 36.19 -6.80
C GLU A 258 -7.91 37.45 -6.84
N GLY A 259 -6.98 37.56 -7.79
CA GLY A 259 -6.05 38.71 -7.82
C GLY A 259 -5.08 38.78 -6.65
N THR A 260 -4.84 37.64 -5.97
CA THR A 260 -3.99 37.58 -4.78
C THR A 260 -2.59 37.17 -5.16
N ASP A 261 -1.56 37.87 -4.74
CA ASP A 261 -0.17 37.51 -4.97
C ASP A 261 0.19 36.19 -4.28
N CYS A 262 0.92 35.31 -4.98
CA CYS A 262 1.28 33.99 -4.46
C CYS A 262 2.53 33.46 -5.15
N GLY A 263 3.59 33.20 -4.38
CA GLY A 263 4.86 32.61 -4.83
C GLY A 263 5.12 31.17 -4.32
N ALA A 264 4.20 30.58 -3.54
CA ALA A 264 4.43 29.36 -2.77
C ALA A 264 4.99 28.18 -3.60
N CYS A 265 4.58 28.00 -4.85
CA CYS A 265 5.06 26.92 -5.70
C CYS A 265 6.52 27.08 -6.14
N SER A 266 7.02 28.33 -6.28
CA SER A 266 8.42 28.63 -6.59
C SER A 266 9.29 28.46 -5.35
N GLU A 267 8.87 28.99 -4.20
CA GLU A 267 9.59 28.92 -2.92
C GLU A 267 9.85 27.47 -2.45
N HIS A 268 8.93 26.57 -2.74
CA HIS A 268 9.04 25.14 -2.36
C HIS A 268 9.65 24.27 -3.43
N CYS A 269 10.25 24.83 -4.48
CA CYS A 269 10.87 24.06 -5.55
C CYS A 269 12.37 23.82 -5.24
N PRO A 270 12.78 22.59 -4.84
CA PRO A 270 14.18 22.33 -4.46
C PRO A 270 15.17 22.42 -5.63
N THR A 271 14.68 22.29 -6.87
CA THR A 271 15.50 22.38 -8.08
C THR A 271 15.37 23.72 -8.80
N GLN A 272 14.64 24.67 -8.20
CA GLN A 272 14.34 25.98 -8.83
C GLN A 272 13.74 25.87 -10.23
N ALA A 273 13.11 24.72 -10.53
CA ALA A 273 12.42 24.49 -11.81
C ALA A 273 11.17 25.35 -12.00
N VAL A 274 10.63 25.91 -10.91
CA VAL A 274 9.48 26.82 -10.93
C VAL A 274 9.96 28.21 -10.56
N HIS A 275 9.85 29.15 -11.48
CA HIS A 275 10.19 30.55 -11.26
C HIS A 275 8.97 31.42 -11.52
N MET A 276 8.93 32.58 -10.88
CA MET A 276 7.82 33.53 -11.02
C MET A 276 8.10 34.48 -12.17
N VAL A 277 7.12 34.65 -13.06
CA VAL A 277 7.16 35.60 -14.18
C VAL A 277 6.07 36.65 -14.03
N PRO A 278 6.32 37.89 -14.50
CA PRO A 278 5.29 38.95 -14.48
C PRO A 278 4.01 38.52 -15.21
N TYR A 279 2.85 38.90 -14.66
CA TYR A 279 1.54 38.60 -15.24
C TYR A 279 0.74 39.87 -15.49
N GLU A 280 -0.06 40.33 -14.54
CA GLU A 280 -0.88 41.55 -14.67
C GLU A 280 -0.55 42.56 -13.54
N GLY A 281 -0.22 43.79 -13.88
CA GLY A 281 0.19 44.79 -12.90
C GLY A 281 1.44 44.38 -12.14
N THR A 282 1.33 44.20 -10.82
CA THR A 282 2.41 43.76 -9.92
C THR A 282 2.38 42.27 -9.65
N LEU A 283 1.38 41.54 -10.18
CA LEU A 283 1.19 40.13 -9.91
C LEU A 283 2.16 39.25 -10.73
N THR A 284 2.51 38.10 -10.18
CA THR A 284 3.39 37.14 -10.82
C THR A 284 2.73 35.76 -10.88
N ILE A 285 3.06 34.96 -11.90
CA ILE A 285 2.60 33.58 -12.05
C ILE A 285 3.78 32.62 -12.23
N PRO A 286 3.63 31.33 -11.85
CA PRO A 286 4.69 30.36 -12.00
C PRO A 286 4.87 29.94 -13.47
N GLN A 287 6.11 29.89 -13.90
CA GLN A 287 6.55 29.24 -15.11
C GLN A 287 7.44 28.05 -14.74
N VAL A 288 7.20 26.89 -15.38
CA VAL A 288 7.92 25.66 -15.09
C VAL A 288 8.97 25.42 -16.15
N ASN A 289 10.24 25.20 -15.72
CA ASN A 289 11.30 24.71 -16.57
C ASN A 289 11.32 23.17 -16.51
N PRO A 290 10.94 22.46 -17.60
CA PRO A 290 10.87 21.00 -17.61
C PRO A 290 12.25 20.33 -17.48
N ASP A 291 13.35 21.02 -17.85
CA ASP A 291 14.71 20.46 -17.87
C ASP A 291 15.35 20.42 -16.46
N LEU A 292 14.77 21.17 -15.51
CA LEU A 292 15.19 21.17 -14.11
C LEU A 292 14.18 20.45 -13.18
N CYS A 293 12.96 20.20 -13.67
CA CYS A 293 11.89 19.65 -12.86
C CYS A 293 12.07 18.13 -12.67
N ILE A 294 12.24 17.66 -11.43
CA ILE A 294 12.33 16.24 -11.09
C ILE A 294 10.97 15.59 -10.78
N GLY A 295 9.90 16.39 -10.64
CA GLY A 295 8.58 15.89 -10.30
C GLY A 295 8.39 15.52 -8.83
N CYS A 296 9.11 16.14 -7.90
CA CYS A 296 9.03 15.85 -6.45
C CYS A 296 7.68 16.17 -5.81
N GLY A 297 6.89 17.06 -6.42
CA GLY A 297 5.55 17.44 -5.96
C GLY A 297 5.52 18.51 -4.86
N GLY A 298 6.64 19.15 -4.53
CA GLY A 298 6.68 20.27 -3.58
C GLY A 298 5.71 21.39 -3.96
N CYS A 299 5.78 21.82 -5.22
CA CYS A 299 4.86 22.84 -5.75
C CYS A 299 3.38 22.42 -5.76
N GLU A 300 3.09 21.12 -5.99
CA GLU A 300 1.71 20.60 -5.96
C GLU A 300 1.19 20.52 -4.54
N SER A 301 1.98 20.02 -3.58
CA SER A 301 1.55 19.82 -2.20
C SER A 301 1.26 21.14 -1.48
N ILE A 302 2.06 22.19 -1.73
CA ILE A 302 1.90 23.50 -1.07
C ILE A 302 0.80 24.37 -1.69
N CYS A 303 0.38 24.12 -2.93
CA CYS A 303 -0.63 24.91 -3.61
C CYS A 303 -1.90 25.02 -2.77
N PRO A 304 -2.39 26.23 -2.43
CA PRO A 304 -3.56 26.41 -1.56
C PRO A 304 -4.89 26.07 -2.25
N VAL A 305 -4.91 26.07 -3.57
CA VAL A 305 -6.16 25.90 -4.35
C VAL A 305 -6.77 24.52 -4.12
N ARG A 306 -8.06 24.49 -3.83
CA ARG A 306 -8.89 23.30 -3.65
C ARG A 306 -10.20 23.42 -4.44
N PRO A 307 -10.81 22.34 -4.90
CA PRO A 307 -10.43 20.93 -4.74
C PRO A 307 -9.33 20.48 -5.69
N MET A 308 -9.09 21.15 -6.81
CA MET A 308 -8.07 20.81 -7.81
C MET A 308 -6.97 21.86 -7.83
N ARG A 309 -5.74 21.46 -7.58
CA ARG A 309 -4.59 22.36 -7.50
C ARG A 309 -4.28 23.02 -8.84
N ALA A 310 -3.72 24.23 -8.79
CA ALA A 310 -3.35 24.98 -9.98
C ALA A 310 -2.07 24.44 -10.65
N ILE A 311 -1.22 23.75 -9.90
CA ILE A 311 -0.02 23.08 -10.41
C ILE A 311 -0.07 21.60 -10.01
N ILE A 312 0.17 20.71 -10.95
CA ILE A 312 0.01 19.26 -10.79
C ILE A 312 1.16 18.56 -11.50
N ILE A 313 1.70 17.50 -10.88
CA ILE A 313 2.73 16.66 -11.50
C ILE A 313 2.07 15.64 -12.44
N LYS A 314 2.55 15.59 -13.67
CA LYS A 314 2.20 14.53 -14.63
C LYS A 314 3.33 13.51 -14.67
N ALA A 315 2.98 12.22 -14.58
CA ALA A 315 3.95 11.13 -14.64
C ALA A 315 4.63 11.05 -16.00
N ASN A 316 5.90 10.73 -15.99
CA ASN A 316 6.62 10.26 -17.17
C ASN A 316 6.44 8.74 -17.30
N GLU A 317 6.20 8.25 -18.51
CA GLU A 317 6.15 6.80 -18.77
C GLU A 317 7.50 6.13 -18.54
N VAL A 318 8.58 6.82 -18.88
CA VAL A 318 9.96 6.44 -18.62
C VAL A 318 10.61 7.59 -17.86
N HIS A 319 11.28 7.27 -16.76
CA HIS A 319 12.03 8.26 -15.98
C HIS A 319 13.18 8.82 -16.82
N LYS A 320 13.40 10.12 -16.71
CA LYS A 320 14.47 10.83 -17.41
C LYS A 320 15.49 11.32 -16.38
N PHE A 321 16.65 11.74 -16.86
CA PHE A 321 17.61 12.47 -16.07
C PHE A 321 17.57 13.94 -16.50
N VAL A 322 17.61 14.82 -15.51
CA VAL A 322 17.61 16.28 -15.69
C VAL A 322 18.96 16.85 -15.26
N GLU A 323 19.26 18.06 -15.68
CA GLU A 323 20.44 18.79 -15.24
C GLU A 323 20.32 19.17 -13.76
N LYS A 324 21.45 19.17 -13.05
CA LYS A 324 21.50 19.74 -11.71
C LYS A 324 21.32 21.25 -11.81
N PRO A 325 20.60 21.88 -10.85
CA PRO A 325 20.61 23.33 -10.75
C PRO A 325 22.04 23.80 -10.59
N LYS A 326 22.44 24.82 -11.31
CA LYS A 326 23.75 25.46 -11.12
C LYS A 326 23.74 26.04 -9.71
N GLU A 327 24.68 25.62 -8.87
CA GLU A 327 24.94 26.30 -7.60
C GLU A 327 25.39 27.72 -7.96
N GLU A 328 24.54 28.71 -7.74
CA GLU A 328 25.00 30.08 -7.72
C GLU A 328 26.02 30.18 -6.57
N GLU A 329 27.26 30.49 -6.89
CA GLU A 329 28.26 30.80 -5.88
C GLU A 329 27.66 31.89 -5.00
N VAL A 330 27.27 31.51 -3.79
CA VAL A 330 26.84 32.46 -2.77
C VAL A 330 28.04 33.36 -2.55
N LYS A 331 28.07 34.55 -3.19
CA LYS A 331 29.01 35.59 -2.85
C LYS A 331 28.88 35.78 -1.36
N LYS A 332 29.97 35.39 -0.63
CA LYS A 332 30.09 35.71 0.79
C LYS A 332 29.91 37.22 0.88
N VAL A 333 28.74 37.66 1.31
CA VAL A 333 28.58 39.04 1.76
C VAL A 333 29.39 39.10 3.03
N GLU A 334 30.54 39.77 2.96
CA GLU A 334 31.29 40.18 4.14
C GLU A 334 30.33 41.07 4.93
N ILE A 335 29.80 40.53 6.01
CA ILE A 335 28.99 41.28 6.97
C ILE A 335 30.00 42.16 7.67
N ASP A 336 30.08 43.42 7.27
CA ASP A 336 30.80 44.43 8.03
C ASP A 336 30.27 44.37 9.45
N ASP A 337 31.19 44.21 10.38
CA ASP A 337 30.97 44.04 11.81
C ASP A 337 30.15 45.21 12.30
N PHE A 338 28.91 44.97 12.68
CA PHE A 338 28.06 45.95 13.37
C PHE A 338 28.70 46.13 14.75
N GLY A 339 29.55 47.14 14.85
CA GLY A 339 30.19 47.55 16.09
C GLY A 339 29.12 47.84 17.16
N PHE A 340 29.02 46.99 18.19
CA PHE A 340 28.52 47.27 19.50
C PHE A 340 29.67 47.41 20.48
#